data_6368a6b90d338921f3fd9a1ab3b0488b
#
_entry.id   6368a6b90d338921f3fd9a1ab3b0488b
#
_cell.length_a   1.000
_cell.length_b   1.000
_cell.length_c   1.000
_cell.angle_alpha   90.00
_cell.angle_beta   90.00
_cell.angle_gamma   90.00
#
_symmetry.space_group_name_H-M   'P 1'
#
loop_
_entity.id
_entity.type
_entity.pdbx_description
1 polymer ?
#
loop_
_entity_poly.entity_id
_entity_poly.type
_entity_poly.pdbx_seq_one_letter_code
_entity_poly.pdbx_strand_id
1 'polypeptide(L)'
;CIRDRKDENGRPFWAYGGDFGKDAPSDGNFLCNGIVSPDRTPHPAMAEVKYAYQNVGFEMTDAAQGKFLITNRFYFTNLKKYMIVYELKANDKIIRSGKVSLDIAPQASKEFTVNVNGLKAKKDTEYFVNFHVIAVEPEILIPAGHEIARDQFQLPIEPLKDEFMAGKGMKAVKNGDEMVVSGSGMQFVLNEKSGIVTSYKVNGTEYFK
;
A
#
# COMPACT_ATOMS: atom_id res chain seq x y z
N CYS A 1 -20.94 -13.68 -20.98
CA CYS A 1 -21.47 -12.45 -20.34
C CYS A 1 -21.94 -12.79 -18.95
N ILE A 2 -21.65 -11.93 -17.98
CA ILE A 2 -22.18 -12.03 -16.62
C ILE A 2 -23.34 -11.03 -16.51
N ARG A 3 -24.50 -11.47 -16.03
CA ARG A 3 -25.69 -10.63 -15.90
C ARG A 3 -26.37 -10.87 -14.55
N ASP A 4 -26.97 -9.82 -14.03
CA ASP A 4 -27.85 -9.91 -12.86
C ASP A 4 -29.15 -10.68 -13.21
N ARG A 5 -29.47 -11.68 -12.42
CA ARG A 5 -30.68 -12.49 -12.49
C ARG A 5 -31.25 -12.74 -11.08
N LYS A 6 -32.41 -13.33 -11.02
CA LYS A 6 -33.02 -13.79 -9.77
C LYS A 6 -33.23 -15.28 -9.82
N ASP A 7 -32.97 -15.98 -8.72
CA ASP A 7 -33.26 -17.38 -8.53
C ASP A 7 -34.79 -17.63 -8.35
N GLU A 8 -35.16 -18.89 -8.14
CA GLU A 8 -36.56 -19.32 -7.92
C GLU A 8 -37.21 -18.65 -6.70
N ASN A 9 -36.38 -18.21 -5.72
CA ASN A 9 -36.81 -17.54 -4.50
C ASN A 9 -36.75 -16.01 -4.60
N GLY A 10 -36.47 -15.49 -5.80
CA GLY A 10 -36.34 -14.05 -6.05
C GLY A 10 -35.03 -13.42 -5.56
N ARG A 11 -34.00 -14.19 -5.15
CA ARG A 11 -32.70 -13.69 -4.70
C ARG A 11 -31.86 -13.30 -5.91
N PRO A 12 -31.26 -12.10 -5.90
CA PRO A 12 -30.38 -11.68 -6.99
C PRO A 12 -29.08 -12.48 -7.01
N PHE A 13 -28.61 -12.82 -8.20
CA PHE A 13 -27.31 -13.45 -8.42
C PHE A 13 -26.73 -13.03 -9.78
N TRP A 14 -25.43 -13.21 -9.93
CA TRP A 14 -24.71 -12.92 -11.18
C TRP A 14 -24.65 -14.18 -12.04
N ALA A 15 -25.51 -14.28 -13.02
CA ALA A 15 -25.63 -15.45 -13.89
C ALA A 15 -24.45 -15.54 -14.88
N TYR A 16 -23.95 -16.76 -15.09
CA TYR A 16 -22.83 -17.04 -15.98
C TYR A 16 -22.97 -18.44 -16.61
N GLY A 17 -22.61 -18.57 -17.88
CA GLY A 17 -22.53 -19.89 -18.56
C GLY A 17 -23.78 -20.72 -18.44
N GLY A 18 -23.68 -21.88 -17.80
CA GLY A 18 -24.77 -22.84 -17.62
C GLY A 18 -26.04 -22.33 -16.94
N ASP A 19 -25.97 -21.19 -16.23
CA ASP A 19 -27.14 -20.50 -15.66
C ASP A 19 -28.12 -20.00 -16.73
N PHE A 20 -27.69 -19.95 -18.00
CA PHE A 20 -28.52 -19.57 -19.14
C PHE A 20 -29.16 -20.73 -19.86
N GLY A 21 -28.88 -21.97 -19.46
CA GLY A 21 -29.44 -23.20 -20.03
C GLY A 21 -28.42 -24.32 -20.18
N LYS A 22 -28.91 -25.55 -20.34
CA LYS A 22 -28.11 -26.77 -20.38
C LYS A 22 -27.02 -26.75 -21.48
N ASP A 23 -27.36 -26.15 -22.63
CA ASP A 23 -26.48 -26.08 -23.80
C ASP A 23 -25.76 -24.72 -23.94
N ALA A 24 -25.82 -23.85 -22.91
CA ALA A 24 -25.15 -22.59 -22.93
C ALA A 24 -23.64 -22.80 -22.78
N PRO A 25 -22.79 -22.12 -23.61
CA PRO A 25 -21.34 -22.19 -23.45
C PRO A 25 -20.88 -21.74 -22.07
N SER A 26 -19.99 -22.52 -21.46
CA SER A 26 -19.48 -22.23 -20.14
C SER A 26 -18.00 -22.62 -20.03
N ASP A 27 -17.17 -21.76 -19.45
CA ASP A 27 -15.79 -22.05 -19.12
C ASP A 27 -15.64 -22.64 -17.70
N GLY A 28 -16.73 -23.20 -17.16
CA GLY A 28 -16.78 -23.79 -15.83
C GLY A 28 -16.52 -22.77 -14.73
N ASN A 29 -15.49 -22.98 -13.92
CA ASN A 29 -15.10 -22.06 -12.85
C ASN A 29 -14.11 -20.95 -13.28
N PHE A 30 -13.82 -20.85 -14.58
CA PHE A 30 -12.96 -19.78 -15.12
C PHE A 30 -13.79 -18.51 -15.37
N LEU A 31 -14.13 -17.82 -14.30
CA LEU A 31 -14.93 -16.58 -14.31
C LEU A 31 -14.44 -15.61 -13.22
N CYS A 32 -14.83 -14.35 -13.36
CA CYS A 32 -14.48 -13.26 -12.42
C CYS A 32 -12.97 -13.07 -12.19
N ASN A 33 -12.14 -13.46 -13.15
CA ASN A 33 -10.67 -13.41 -13.05
C ASN A 33 -10.09 -12.05 -13.45
N GLY A 34 -10.94 -11.06 -13.77
CA GLY A 34 -10.53 -9.69 -14.11
C GLY A 34 -10.24 -8.85 -12.87
N ILE A 35 -9.99 -7.58 -13.13
CA ILE A 35 -9.68 -6.59 -12.08
C ILE A 35 -10.93 -5.85 -11.57
N VAL A 36 -12.09 -6.22 -12.06
CA VAL A 36 -13.41 -5.66 -11.68
C VAL A 36 -14.41 -6.80 -11.53
N SER A 37 -15.14 -6.81 -10.43
CA SER A 37 -16.22 -7.74 -10.16
C SER A 37 -17.45 -7.49 -11.07
N PRO A 38 -18.40 -8.45 -11.17
CA PRO A 38 -19.62 -8.28 -11.95
C PRO A 38 -20.47 -7.06 -11.55
N ASP A 39 -20.48 -6.71 -10.27
CA ASP A 39 -21.15 -5.54 -9.69
C ASP A 39 -20.40 -4.23 -9.93
N ARG A 40 -19.29 -4.25 -10.68
CA ARG A 40 -18.41 -3.13 -10.97
C ARG A 40 -17.50 -2.71 -9.80
N THR A 41 -17.48 -3.46 -8.70
CA THR A 41 -16.54 -3.24 -7.60
C THR A 41 -15.11 -3.58 -8.05
N PRO A 42 -14.15 -2.62 -7.96
CA PRO A 42 -12.75 -2.90 -8.28
C PRO A 42 -12.15 -3.94 -7.33
N HIS A 43 -11.41 -4.90 -7.88
CA HIS A 43 -10.56 -5.79 -7.07
C HIS A 43 -9.35 -5.02 -6.51
N PRO A 44 -8.72 -5.47 -5.41
CA PRO A 44 -7.53 -4.81 -4.84
C PRO A 44 -6.41 -4.54 -5.85
N ALA A 45 -6.21 -5.45 -6.82
CA ALA A 45 -5.24 -5.30 -7.91
C ALA A 45 -5.47 -4.06 -8.78
N MET A 46 -6.70 -3.50 -8.82
CA MET A 46 -6.98 -2.28 -9.58
C MET A 46 -6.18 -1.08 -9.05
N ALA A 47 -5.87 -1.04 -7.76
CA ALA A 47 -5.05 0.02 -7.18
C ALA A 47 -3.63 0.01 -7.76
N GLU A 48 -3.03 -1.17 -7.95
CA GLU A 48 -1.73 -1.34 -8.60
C GLU A 48 -1.78 -1.01 -10.09
N VAL A 49 -2.84 -1.44 -10.78
CA VAL A 49 -3.05 -1.09 -12.20
C VAL A 49 -3.10 0.43 -12.34
N LYS A 50 -3.88 1.12 -11.49
CA LYS A 50 -3.95 2.59 -11.49
C LYS A 50 -2.58 3.23 -11.28
N TYR A 51 -1.80 2.72 -10.32
CA TYR A 51 -0.46 3.21 -10.04
C TYR A 51 0.50 2.98 -11.21
N ALA A 52 0.53 1.77 -11.77
CA ALA A 52 1.42 1.41 -12.88
C ALA A 52 1.14 2.21 -14.16
N TYR A 53 -0.13 2.55 -14.41
CA TYR A 53 -0.56 3.27 -15.63
C TYR A 53 -0.66 4.80 -15.45
N GLN A 54 -0.30 5.35 -14.30
CA GLN A 54 -0.36 6.79 -14.09
C GLN A 54 0.60 7.57 -15.00
N ASN A 55 0.15 8.71 -15.49
CA ASN A 55 0.89 9.55 -16.43
C ASN A 55 1.71 10.67 -15.74
N VAL A 56 1.85 10.63 -14.43
CA VAL A 56 2.72 11.53 -13.68
C VAL A 56 3.70 10.68 -12.87
N GLY A 57 4.99 10.92 -13.08
CA GLY A 57 6.06 10.26 -12.34
C GLY A 57 6.65 11.19 -11.29
N PHE A 58 7.11 10.61 -10.20
CA PHE A 58 7.84 11.30 -9.14
C PHE A 58 9.14 10.56 -8.88
N GLU A 59 10.18 11.28 -8.57
CA GLU A 59 11.47 10.75 -8.18
C GLU A 59 12.07 11.65 -7.10
N MET A 60 12.54 11.08 -5.99
CA MET A 60 13.24 11.82 -4.95
C MET A 60 14.72 11.98 -5.36
N THR A 61 15.13 13.19 -5.75
CA THR A 61 16.49 13.46 -6.24
C THR A 61 17.45 13.88 -5.13
N ASP A 62 16.96 14.54 -4.09
CA ASP A 62 17.74 14.93 -2.91
C ASP A 62 16.84 14.93 -1.66
N ALA A 63 16.95 13.88 -0.88
CA ALA A 63 16.17 13.72 0.35
C ALA A 63 16.50 14.77 1.42
N ALA A 64 17.76 15.17 1.54
CA ALA A 64 18.21 16.13 2.56
C ALA A 64 17.65 17.52 2.31
N GLN A 65 17.53 17.91 1.04
CA GLN A 65 16.94 19.17 0.62
C GLN A 65 15.44 19.07 0.31
N GLY A 66 14.86 17.86 0.34
CA GLY A 66 13.47 17.61 -0.03
C GLY A 66 13.16 17.86 -1.50
N LYS A 67 14.14 17.58 -2.39
CA LYS A 67 13.97 17.78 -3.83
C LYS A 67 13.40 16.57 -4.51
N PHE A 68 12.43 16.83 -5.38
CA PHE A 68 11.73 15.83 -6.18
C PHE A 68 11.70 16.28 -7.64
N LEU A 69 11.90 15.34 -8.55
CA LEU A 69 11.66 15.53 -9.98
C LEU A 69 10.25 15.05 -10.31
N ILE A 70 9.42 15.93 -10.85
CA ILE A 70 8.06 15.60 -11.30
C ILE A 70 8.09 15.52 -12.82
N THR A 71 7.70 14.36 -13.37
CA THR A 71 7.71 14.09 -14.80
C THR A 71 6.29 13.96 -15.33
N ASN A 72 5.99 14.76 -16.34
CA ASN A 72 4.77 14.65 -17.12
C ASN A 72 4.94 13.62 -18.24
N ARG A 73 4.27 12.46 -18.09
CA ARG A 73 4.28 11.38 -19.10
C ARG A 73 3.12 11.46 -20.09
N PHE A 74 2.23 12.46 -19.96
CA PHE A 74 1.22 12.72 -20.99
C PHE A 74 1.86 13.18 -22.28
N TYR A 75 1.22 12.88 -23.42
CA TYR A 75 1.65 13.33 -24.73
C TYR A 75 1.04 14.68 -25.12
N PHE A 76 -0.16 15.00 -24.62
CA PHE A 76 -0.94 16.16 -25.07
C PHE A 76 -1.44 17.06 -23.93
N THR A 77 -1.29 16.65 -22.66
CA THR A 77 -1.85 17.34 -21.51
C THR A 77 -0.75 17.97 -20.67
N ASN A 78 -0.84 19.29 -20.43
CA ASN A 78 0.03 20.01 -19.52
C ASN A 78 -0.44 19.79 -18.06
N LEU A 79 0.50 19.59 -17.12
CA LEU A 79 0.17 19.33 -15.71
C LEU A 79 -0.45 20.54 -15.00
N LYS A 80 -0.38 21.75 -15.52
CA LYS A 80 -1.08 22.92 -14.96
C LYS A 80 -2.60 22.75 -14.85
N LYS A 81 -3.17 21.77 -15.58
CA LYS A 81 -4.57 21.39 -15.52
C LYS A 81 -4.95 20.73 -14.19
N TYR A 82 -3.98 20.22 -13.46
CA TYR A 82 -4.16 19.47 -12.23
C TYR A 82 -3.58 20.22 -11.02
N MET A 83 -4.05 19.85 -9.84
CA MET A 83 -3.48 20.29 -8.57
C MET A 83 -2.60 19.18 -7.99
N ILE A 84 -1.36 19.49 -7.70
CA ILE A 84 -0.47 18.61 -6.95
C ILE A 84 -0.61 18.98 -5.47
N VAL A 85 -1.05 18.05 -4.68
CA VAL A 85 -1.10 18.14 -3.21
C VAL A 85 0.07 17.35 -2.67
N TYR A 86 0.84 17.92 -1.77
CA TYR A 86 1.87 17.18 -1.05
C TYR A 86 1.60 17.18 0.45
N GLU A 87 1.98 16.10 1.11
CA GLU A 87 1.87 15.91 2.54
C GLU A 87 3.18 15.38 3.08
N LEU A 88 3.77 16.09 4.04
CA LEU A 88 4.87 15.58 4.85
C LEU A 88 4.27 14.95 6.10
N LYS A 89 4.52 13.68 6.32
CA LYS A 89 3.95 12.89 7.42
C LYS A 89 5.05 12.41 8.37
N ALA A 90 4.68 12.33 9.64
CA ALA A 90 5.41 11.59 10.66
C ALA A 90 4.52 10.40 11.05
N ASN A 91 4.90 9.19 10.66
CA ASN A 91 4.04 8.02 10.62
C ASN A 91 2.74 8.32 9.84
N ASP A 92 1.59 8.22 10.47
CA ASP A 92 0.27 8.53 9.89
C ASP A 92 -0.14 10.01 9.99
N LYS A 93 0.57 10.81 10.80
CA LYS A 93 0.20 12.20 11.07
C LYS A 93 0.79 13.17 10.06
N ILE A 94 -0.06 13.95 9.41
CA ILE A 94 0.38 15.06 8.55
C ILE A 94 0.94 16.18 9.44
N ILE A 95 2.21 16.55 9.21
CA ILE A 95 2.91 17.62 9.94
C ILE A 95 3.09 18.87 9.09
N ARG A 96 3.09 18.73 7.76
CA ARG A 96 3.08 19.82 6.78
C ARG A 96 2.33 19.37 5.55
N SER A 97 1.67 20.29 4.86
CA SER A 97 1.06 20.03 3.56
C SER A 97 1.02 21.30 2.73
N GLY A 98 0.83 21.13 1.43
CA GLY A 98 0.65 22.26 0.53
C GLY A 98 0.02 21.80 -0.79
N LYS A 99 -0.39 22.79 -1.57
CA LYS A 99 -0.98 22.59 -2.90
C LYS A 99 -0.23 23.48 -3.90
N VAL A 100 0.05 22.94 -5.06
CA VAL A 100 0.73 23.67 -6.13
C VAL A 100 0.19 23.23 -7.49
N SER A 101 0.01 24.18 -8.39
CA SER A 101 -0.17 23.90 -9.81
C SER A 101 1.16 24.15 -10.52
N LEU A 102 1.67 23.15 -11.22
CA LEU A 102 2.94 23.24 -11.92
C LEU A 102 2.72 23.26 -13.44
N ASP A 103 3.26 24.27 -14.09
CA ASP A 103 3.35 24.30 -15.54
C ASP A 103 4.48 23.37 -15.99
N ILE A 104 4.11 22.14 -16.38
CA ILE A 104 4.99 21.12 -16.92
C ILE A 104 4.38 20.64 -18.24
N ALA A 105 5.05 20.98 -19.34
CA ALA A 105 4.62 20.59 -20.68
C ALA A 105 4.61 19.05 -20.83
N PRO A 106 3.85 18.51 -21.81
CA PRO A 106 3.93 17.09 -22.16
C PRO A 106 5.36 16.61 -22.35
N GLN A 107 5.68 15.43 -21.82
CA GLN A 107 7.01 14.77 -21.91
C GLN A 107 8.15 15.58 -21.26
N ALA A 108 7.85 16.59 -20.43
CA ALA A 108 8.84 17.37 -19.70
C ALA A 108 8.86 17.02 -18.22
N SER A 109 9.92 17.44 -17.55
CA SER A 109 10.08 17.29 -16.09
C SER A 109 10.41 18.63 -15.44
N LYS A 110 10.09 18.75 -14.16
CA LYS A 110 10.40 19.94 -13.36
C LYS A 110 10.74 19.56 -11.94
N GLU A 111 11.78 20.20 -11.39
CA GLU A 111 12.12 20.04 -9.98
C GLU A 111 11.11 20.78 -9.09
N PHE A 112 10.76 20.15 -7.98
CA PHE A 112 9.90 20.72 -6.93
C PHE A 112 10.52 20.42 -5.56
N THR A 113 10.45 21.37 -4.64
CA THR A 113 11.03 21.23 -3.31
C THR A 113 9.94 21.23 -2.24
N VAL A 114 9.92 20.20 -1.41
CA VAL A 114 9.12 20.12 -0.19
C VAL A 114 10.00 20.56 0.99
N ASN A 115 9.50 21.46 1.81
CA ASN A 115 10.24 21.89 2.98
C ASN A 115 10.34 20.77 4.03
N VAL A 116 11.49 20.15 4.13
CA VAL A 116 11.82 19.10 5.10
C VAL A 116 12.67 19.62 6.27
N ASN A 117 12.95 20.92 6.34
CA ASN A 117 13.80 21.51 7.37
C ASN A 117 13.26 21.26 8.79
N GLY A 118 14.17 21.04 9.72
CA GLY A 118 13.86 20.88 11.14
C GLY A 118 13.33 19.48 11.50
N LEU A 119 13.28 18.53 10.57
CA LEU A 119 13.03 17.14 10.90
C LEU A 119 14.23 16.57 11.67
N LYS A 120 13.94 15.80 12.70
CA LYS A 120 14.95 15.13 13.55
C LYS A 120 14.50 13.69 13.77
N ALA A 121 15.47 12.79 13.88
CA ALA A 121 15.23 11.44 14.32
C ALA A 121 14.49 11.45 15.66
N LYS A 122 13.41 10.69 15.75
CA LYS A 122 12.63 10.47 16.95
C LYS A 122 12.40 8.98 17.14
N LYS A 123 12.11 8.57 18.36
CA LYS A 123 11.75 7.21 18.66
C LYS A 123 10.48 6.81 17.89
N ASP A 124 10.50 5.63 17.30
CA ASP A 124 9.37 5.02 16.60
C ASP A 124 8.70 5.94 15.55
N THR A 125 9.51 6.83 14.92
CA THR A 125 8.97 7.81 13.97
C THR A 125 9.69 7.72 12.63
N GLU A 126 8.94 7.41 11.60
CA GLU A 126 9.35 7.46 10.19
C GLU A 126 8.72 8.68 9.53
N TYR A 127 9.41 9.25 8.55
CA TYR A 127 8.93 10.41 7.81
C TYR A 127 8.69 10.06 6.36
N PHE A 128 7.55 10.50 5.84
CA PHE A 128 7.13 10.26 4.46
C PHE A 128 6.71 11.55 3.78
N VAL A 129 6.99 11.66 2.49
CA VAL A 129 6.38 12.67 1.62
C VAL A 129 5.42 11.94 0.67
N ASN A 130 4.15 12.31 0.74
CA ASN A 130 3.12 11.83 -0.18
C ASN A 130 2.82 12.90 -1.22
N PHE A 131 2.59 12.49 -2.44
CA PHE A 131 2.09 13.30 -3.53
C PHE A 131 0.76 12.76 -4.03
N HIS A 132 -0.17 13.66 -4.32
CA HIS A 132 -1.46 13.38 -4.94
C HIS A 132 -1.70 14.37 -6.08
N VAL A 133 -2.02 13.89 -7.25
CA VAL A 133 -2.37 14.72 -8.40
C VAL A 133 -3.87 14.65 -8.60
N ILE A 134 -4.54 15.78 -8.44
CA ILE A 134 -5.99 15.86 -8.35
C ILE A 134 -6.54 16.64 -9.56
N ALA A 135 -7.55 16.09 -10.21
CA ALA A 135 -8.31 16.80 -11.24
C ALA A 135 -9.06 18.00 -10.63
N VAL A 136 -8.77 19.21 -11.11
CA VAL A 136 -9.44 20.42 -10.62
C VAL A 136 -10.83 20.57 -11.24
N GLU A 137 -10.90 20.42 -12.56
CA GLU A 137 -12.15 20.50 -13.33
C GLU A 137 -12.61 19.09 -13.74
N PRO A 138 -13.91 18.88 -13.88
CA PRO A 138 -14.42 17.60 -14.37
C PRO A 138 -14.08 17.39 -15.84
N GLU A 139 -13.77 16.15 -16.20
CA GLU A 139 -13.59 15.68 -17.56
C GLU A 139 -14.55 14.53 -17.86
N ILE A 140 -14.59 14.07 -19.11
CA ILE A 140 -15.34 12.86 -19.46
C ILE A 140 -14.82 11.69 -18.59
N LEU A 141 -15.70 11.09 -17.80
CA LEU A 141 -15.42 9.98 -16.88
C LEU A 141 -14.49 10.29 -15.68
N ILE A 142 -14.03 11.54 -15.54
CA ILE A 142 -13.16 11.94 -14.43
C ILE A 142 -13.84 13.12 -13.71
N PRO A 143 -14.43 12.90 -12.52
CA PRO A 143 -15.02 14.00 -11.75
C PRO A 143 -13.94 14.92 -11.18
N ALA A 144 -14.30 16.18 -10.91
CA ALA A 144 -13.45 17.06 -10.13
C ALA A 144 -13.13 16.42 -8.76
N GLY A 145 -11.91 16.60 -8.27
CA GLY A 145 -11.42 15.97 -7.06
C GLY A 145 -10.89 14.54 -7.22
N HIS A 146 -11.02 13.95 -8.42
CA HIS A 146 -10.46 12.61 -8.66
C HIS A 146 -8.94 12.63 -8.64
N GLU A 147 -8.34 11.70 -7.88
CA GLU A 147 -6.89 11.48 -7.88
C GLU A 147 -6.49 10.72 -9.13
N ILE A 148 -5.64 11.32 -9.98
CA ILE A 148 -5.15 10.72 -11.23
C ILE A 148 -3.78 10.06 -11.08
N ALA A 149 -2.99 10.48 -10.09
CA ALA A 149 -1.68 9.90 -9.78
C ALA A 149 -1.34 10.14 -8.31
N ARG A 150 -0.51 9.26 -7.76
CA ARG A 150 0.02 9.38 -6.39
C ARG A 150 1.39 8.75 -6.28
N ASP A 151 2.15 9.18 -5.29
CA ASP A 151 3.38 8.51 -4.89
C ASP A 151 3.71 8.78 -3.43
N GLN A 152 4.58 7.94 -2.84
CA GLN A 152 5.04 8.08 -1.48
C GLN A 152 6.55 7.81 -1.39
N PHE A 153 7.25 8.67 -0.67
CA PHE A 153 8.69 8.55 -0.45
C PHE A 153 9.00 8.57 1.03
N GLN A 154 9.68 7.56 1.52
CA GLN A 154 10.26 7.57 2.85
C GLN A 154 11.52 8.43 2.86
N LEU A 155 11.60 9.38 3.78
CA LEU A 155 12.83 10.16 4.00
C LEU A 155 13.82 9.30 4.78
N PRO A 156 15.12 9.34 4.45
CA PRO A 156 16.17 8.54 5.08
C PRO A 156 16.57 9.11 6.44
N ILE A 157 15.60 9.30 7.32
CA ILE A 157 15.80 9.74 8.71
C ILE A 157 15.47 8.54 9.58
N GLU A 158 16.51 7.79 9.94
CA GLU A 158 16.35 6.58 10.75
C GLU A 158 15.74 6.92 12.12
N PRO A 159 14.71 6.19 12.55
CA PRO A 159 14.16 6.33 13.90
C PRO A 159 15.23 6.05 14.95
N LEU A 160 15.16 6.75 16.08
CA LEU A 160 15.96 6.39 17.24
C LEU A 160 15.53 5.00 17.71
N LYS A 161 16.47 4.07 17.70
CA LYS A 161 16.25 2.71 18.19
C LYS A 161 16.35 2.70 19.71
N ASP A 162 15.47 1.94 20.36
CA ASP A 162 15.72 1.60 21.76
C ASP A 162 17.02 0.78 21.82
N GLU A 163 17.87 1.09 22.80
CA GLU A 163 18.94 0.18 23.13
C GLU A 163 18.28 -1.15 23.57
N PHE A 164 18.46 -2.17 22.77
CA PHE A 164 17.96 -3.50 23.13
C PHE A 164 18.70 -3.95 24.39
N MET A 165 18.09 -3.71 25.53
CA MET A 165 18.55 -4.28 26.79
C MET A 165 18.30 -5.78 26.73
N ALA A 166 19.32 -6.56 26.38
CA ALA A 166 19.22 -7.99 26.46
C ALA A 166 18.71 -8.36 27.86
N GLY A 167 17.55 -8.99 27.92
CA GLY A 167 16.94 -9.38 29.19
C GLY A 167 17.94 -10.26 29.96
N LYS A 168 18.26 -9.86 31.19
CA LYS A 168 19.11 -10.68 32.05
C LYS A 168 18.40 -12.00 32.35
N GLY A 169 19.12 -13.11 32.19
CA GLY A 169 18.62 -14.44 32.60
C GLY A 169 17.92 -15.25 31.51
N MET A 170 18.03 -14.86 30.23
CA MET A 170 17.61 -15.73 29.13
C MET A 170 18.58 -16.90 28.98
N LYS A 171 18.06 -18.12 28.87
CA LYS A 171 18.82 -19.34 28.61
C LYS A 171 18.28 -20.00 27.34
N ALA A 172 19.17 -20.47 26.47
CA ALA A 172 18.82 -21.31 25.35
C ALA A 172 19.42 -22.70 25.59
N VAL A 173 18.61 -23.74 25.46
CA VAL A 173 18.99 -25.13 25.62
C VAL A 173 18.50 -25.92 24.40
N LYS A 174 19.40 -26.72 23.84
CA LYS A 174 19.06 -27.63 22.75
C LYS A 174 18.72 -29.00 23.27
N ASN A 175 17.51 -29.49 22.95
CA ASN A 175 17.02 -30.81 23.29
C ASN A 175 16.67 -31.59 22.00
N GLY A 176 17.61 -32.36 21.45
CA GLY A 176 17.41 -33.03 20.17
C GLY A 176 17.22 -32.01 19.03
N ASP A 177 16.06 -32.05 18.37
CA ASP A 177 15.69 -31.11 17.29
C ASP A 177 15.02 -29.84 17.83
N GLU A 178 14.86 -29.69 19.14
CA GLU A 178 14.20 -28.54 19.73
C GLU A 178 15.21 -27.58 20.38
N MET A 179 15.07 -26.30 20.05
CA MET A 179 15.69 -25.16 20.75
C MET A 179 14.70 -24.56 21.73
N VAL A 180 14.97 -24.70 23.03
CA VAL A 180 14.15 -24.11 24.10
C VAL A 180 14.83 -22.86 24.62
N VAL A 181 14.18 -21.71 24.45
CA VAL A 181 14.61 -20.42 24.99
C VAL A 181 13.68 -20.05 26.15
N SER A 182 14.23 -19.79 27.34
CA SER A 182 13.44 -19.46 28.52
C SER A 182 14.09 -18.38 29.36
N GLY A 183 13.27 -17.58 30.03
CA GLY A 183 13.69 -16.53 30.95
C GLY A 183 12.59 -15.49 31.17
N SER A 184 12.65 -14.75 32.27
CA SER A 184 11.72 -13.67 32.59
C SER A 184 10.24 -14.03 32.45
N GLY A 185 9.87 -15.28 32.82
CA GLY A 185 8.48 -15.75 32.70
C GLY A 185 8.06 -16.17 31.28
N MET A 186 8.98 -16.18 30.33
CA MET A 186 8.74 -16.59 28.94
C MET A 186 9.41 -17.94 28.65
N GLN A 187 8.78 -18.77 27.83
CA GLN A 187 9.36 -19.95 27.21
C GLN A 187 8.97 -20.00 25.73
N PHE A 188 9.95 -20.23 24.88
CA PHE A 188 9.78 -20.34 23.44
C PHE A 188 10.46 -21.64 22.97
N VAL A 189 9.77 -22.45 22.18
CA VAL A 189 10.29 -23.72 21.65
C VAL A 189 10.24 -23.67 20.13
N LEU A 190 11.41 -23.80 19.50
CA LEU A 190 11.58 -23.88 18.06
C LEU A 190 12.05 -25.26 17.69
N ASN A 191 11.37 -25.95 16.77
CA ASN A 191 11.90 -27.13 16.13
C ASN A 191 12.87 -26.73 14.99
N GLU A 192 14.17 -26.94 15.19
CA GLU A 192 15.20 -26.50 14.25
C GLU A 192 15.14 -27.23 12.90
N LYS A 193 14.64 -28.47 12.89
CA LYS A 193 14.54 -29.28 11.68
C LYS A 193 13.43 -28.83 10.76
N SER A 194 12.28 -28.47 11.32
CA SER A 194 11.12 -27.98 10.56
C SER A 194 11.04 -26.45 10.45
N GLY A 195 11.80 -25.70 11.27
CA GLY A 195 11.71 -24.25 11.38
C GLY A 195 10.42 -23.77 12.04
N ILE A 196 9.65 -24.65 12.70
CA ILE A 196 8.34 -24.34 13.27
C ILE A 196 8.48 -24.07 14.76
N VAL A 197 7.82 -22.99 15.22
CA VAL A 197 7.62 -22.74 16.65
C VAL A 197 6.54 -23.67 17.16
N THR A 198 6.88 -24.52 18.16
CA THR A 198 5.97 -25.54 18.70
C THR A 198 5.32 -25.14 20.02
N SER A 199 5.89 -24.15 20.72
CA SER A 199 5.33 -23.63 21.95
C SER A 199 5.79 -22.18 22.20
N TYR A 200 4.88 -21.34 22.66
CA TYR A 200 5.18 -20.01 23.17
C TYR A 200 4.37 -19.75 24.44
N LYS A 201 5.05 -19.68 25.59
CA LYS A 201 4.42 -19.46 26.89
C LYS A 201 4.88 -18.15 27.51
N VAL A 202 3.94 -17.45 28.12
CA VAL A 202 4.22 -16.27 28.95
C VAL A 202 3.51 -16.47 30.29
N ASN A 203 4.27 -16.40 31.39
CA ASN A 203 3.77 -16.63 32.75
C ASN A 203 2.95 -17.93 32.88
N GLY A 204 3.39 -19.00 32.21
CA GLY A 204 2.72 -20.30 32.22
C GLY A 204 1.56 -20.47 31.25
N THR A 205 1.08 -19.40 30.63
CA THR A 205 0.00 -19.44 29.63
C THR A 205 0.57 -19.77 28.25
N GLU A 206 0.06 -20.83 27.62
CA GLU A 206 0.42 -21.25 26.24
C GLU A 206 -0.38 -20.39 25.22
N TYR A 207 0.32 -19.80 24.27
CA TYR A 207 -0.26 -18.98 23.21
C TYR A 207 -0.32 -19.67 21.85
N PHE A 208 0.42 -20.78 21.67
CA PHE A 208 0.31 -21.64 20.50
C PHE A 208 -0.61 -22.82 20.80
N LYS A 209 -1.54 -23.08 19.90
CA LYS A 209 -2.46 -24.24 19.97
C LYS A 209 -2.31 -25.08 18.71
#